data_9911e4b870a4ffbb9448375ac8258493
#
_entry.id   9911e4b870a4ffbb9448375ac8258493
#
_cell.length_a   1.000
_cell.length_b   1.000
_cell.length_c   1.000
_cell.angle_alpha   90.00
_cell.angle_beta   90.00
_cell.angle_gamma   90.00
#
_symmetry.space_group_name_H-M   'P 1'
#
loop_
_entity.id
_entity.type
_entity.pdbx_description
1 polymer ?
#
loop_
_entity_poly.entity_id
_entity_poly.type
_entity_poly.pdbx_seq_one_letter_code
_entity_poly.pdbx_strand_id
1 'polypeptide(L)'
;MEARGDRDITLLATGSEVEIAVAAAERLQAEERIAAAVVSMPCWEKFEAQDAAYQRQVLGDAPRIAIEAAGRLGWDRWMGPDSAFVGMTGFGASAPAGDLYRHFGITADHVVAEALELLRRACPETPPIGARTGKPVAHIVRSSEEA
;
A
#
# COMPACT_ATOMS: atom_id res chain seq x y z
N MET A 1 -5.86 3.87 8.19
CA MET A 1 -5.07 5.13 8.17
C MET A 1 -5.09 5.66 6.75
N GLU A 2 -5.48 6.91 6.57
CA GLU A 2 -5.46 7.53 5.25
C GLU A 2 -4.06 7.99 4.86
N ALA A 3 -3.79 8.03 3.55
CA ALA A 3 -2.55 8.57 2.99
C ALA A 3 -2.43 10.08 3.26
N ARG A 4 -1.21 10.56 3.42
CA ARG A 4 -0.93 12.00 3.56
C ARG A 4 -0.71 12.64 2.19
N GLY A 5 -1.78 12.93 1.47
CA GLY A 5 -1.79 13.46 0.11
C GLY A 5 -2.44 12.49 -0.88
N ASP A 6 -2.11 12.61 -2.16
CA ASP A 6 -2.55 11.67 -3.19
C ASP A 6 -1.97 10.28 -2.87
N ARG A 7 -2.82 9.28 -2.82
CA ARG A 7 -2.44 7.91 -2.44
C ARG A 7 -1.57 7.28 -3.53
N ASP A 8 -0.33 6.95 -3.17
CA ASP A 8 0.60 6.25 -4.06
C ASP A 8 0.48 4.72 -3.96
N ILE A 9 0.10 4.21 -2.77
CA ILE A 9 -0.03 2.77 -2.52
C ILE A 9 -1.06 2.50 -1.41
N THR A 10 -1.70 1.32 -1.44
CA THR A 10 -2.58 0.83 -0.38
C THR A 10 -2.01 -0.43 0.25
N LEU A 11 -1.84 -0.44 1.56
CA LEU A 11 -1.45 -1.59 2.36
C LEU A 11 -2.70 -2.20 3.00
N LEU A 12 -2.99 -3.46 2.66
CA LEU A 12 -4.13 -4.22 3.17
C LEU A 12 -3.64 -5.18 4.23
N ALA A 13 -4.26 -5.22 5.40
CA ALA A 13 -3.90 -6.16 6.46
C ALA A 13 -5.10 -6.51 7.33
N THR A 14 -4.98 -7.55 8.14
CA THR A 14 -5.95 -7.88 9.18
C THR A 14 -5.23 -8.26 10.47
N GLY A 15 -5.93 -8.22 11.60
CA GLY A 15 -5.38 -8.64 12.88
C GLY A 15 -4.09 -7.90 13.28
N SER A 16 -3.10 -8.66 13.70
CA SER A 16 -1.79 -8.17 14.17
C SER A 16 -0.93 -7.55 13.07
N GLU A 17 -1.12 -7.95 11.81
CA GLU A 17 -0.36 -7.44 10.67
C GLU A 17 -0.69 -5.98 10.33
N VAL A 18 -1.81 -5.44 10.87
CA VAL A 18 -2.15 -4.02 10.76
C VAL A 18 -1.07 -3.13 11.39
N GLU A 19 -0.46 -3.55 12.51
CA GLU A 19 0.66 -2.82 13.12
C GLU A 19 1.87 -2.74 12.18
N ILE A 20 2.19 -3.85 11.51
CA ILE A 20 3.28 -3.92 10.52
C ILE A 20 2.98 -2.99 9.33
N ALA A 21 1.73 -3.00 8.83
CA ALA A 21 1.30 -2.13 7.74
C ALA A 21 1.40 -0.64 8.12
N VAL A 22 1.01 -0.27 9.33
CA VAL A 22 1.13 1.12 9.83
C VAL A 22 2.60 1.54 9.94
N ALA A 23 3.46 0.71 10.53
CA ALA A 23 4.88 0.99 10.64
C ALA A 23 5.54 1.15 9.25
N ALA A 24 5.19 0.30 8.28
CA ALA A 24 5.67 0.41 6.91
C ALA A 24 5.19 1.70 6.23
N ALA A 25 3.91 2.07 6.40
CA ALA A 25 3.35 3.29 5.83
C ALA A 25 4.02 4.56 6.39
N GLU A 26 4.28 4.60 7.70
CA GLU A 26 4.99 5.71 8.34
C GLU A 26 6.41 5.86 7.79
N ARG A 27 7.12 4.75 7.58
CA ARG A 27 8.46 4.75 6.99
C ARG A 27 8.46 5.15 5.52
N LEU A 28 7.54 4.62 4.71
CA LEU A 28 7.37 5.05 3.31
C LEU A 28 7.17 6.55 3.21
N GLN A 29 6.36 7.13 4.10
CA GLN A 29 6.15 8.58 4.14
C GLN A 29 7.39 9.35 4.59
N ALA A 30 8.09 8.89 5.62
CA ALA A 30 9.22 9.62 6.23
C ALA A 30 10.50 9.53 5.39
N GLU A 31 10.81 8.35 4.87
CA GLU A 31 12.06 8.03 4.19
C GLU A 31 11.97 8.27 2.68
N GLU A 32 10.82 7.91 2.06
CA GLU A 32 10.64 7.86 0.61
C GLU A 32 9.63 8.89 0.06
N ARG A 33 8.89 9.59 0.94
CA ARG A 33 7.81 10.53 0.59
C ARG A 33 6.68 9.88 -0.20
N ILE A 34 6.46 8.58 0.02
CA ILE A 34 5.38 7.80 -0.58
C ILE A 34 4.17 7.86 0.34
N ALA A 35 3.04 8.31 -0.20
CA ALA A 35 1.79 8.43 0.53
C ALA A 35 1.04 7.09 0.55
N ALA A 36 1.23 6.31 1.60
CA ALA A 36 0.59 5.00 1.79
C ALA A 36 -0.68 5.11 2.63
N ALA A 37 -1.78 4.51 2.16
CA ALA A 37 -2.97 4.24 2.96
C ALA A 37 -2.89 2.85 3.58
N VAL A 38 -3.41 2.69 4.81
CA VAL A 38 -3.54 1.37 5.45
C VAL A 38 -5.02 1.06 5.63
N VAL A 39 -5.45 -0.08 5.11
CA VAL A 39 -6.81 -0.60 5.21
C VAL A 39 -6.81 -1.86 6.06
N SER A 40 -7.49 -1.81 7.20
CA SER A 40 -7.74 -2.98 8.03
C SER A 40 -8.96 -3.72 7.49
N MET A 41 -8.82 -5.03 7.24
CA MET A 41 -9.83 -5.91 6.64
C MET A 41 -10.34 -6.99 7.62
N PRO A 42 -10.97 -6.61 8.75
CA PRO A 42 -11.31 -7.55 9.82
C PRO A 42 -12.44 -8.53 9.46
N CYS A 43 -13.24 -8.23 8.44
CA CYS A 43 -14.36 -9.06 8.01
C CYS A 43 -14.63 -8.86 6.50
N TRP A 44 -14.17 -9.79 5.70
CA TRP A 44 -14.30 -9.73 4.25
C TRP A 44 -15.75 -9.81 3.77
N GLU A 45 -16.58 -10.64 4.43
CA GLU A 45 -17.99 -10.80 4.08
C GLU A 45 -18.78 -9.50 4.25
N LYS A 46 -18.49 -8.75 5.31
CA LYS A 46 -19.10 -7.44 5.52
C LYS A 46 -18.62 -6.40 4.53
N PHE A 47 -17.34 -6.46 4.15
CA PHE A 47 -16.79 -5.57 3.15
C PHE A 47 -17.32 -5.89 1.76
N GLU A 48 -17.44 -7.16 1.40
CA GLU A 48 -18.00 -7.64 0.14
C GLU A 48 -19.49 -7.25 -0.03
N ALA A 49 -20.23 -7.19 1.09
CA ALA A 49 -21.62 -6.77 1.10
C ALA A 49 -21.82 -5.24 0.94
N GLN A 50 -20.76 -4.44 0.97
CA GLN A 50 -20.83 -3.00 0.70
C GLN A 50 -21.00 -2.73 -0.80
N ASP A 51 -21.52 -1.55 -1.14
CA ASP A 51 -21.62 -1.14 -2.52
C ASP A 51 -20.24 -0.90 -3.17
N ALA A 52 -20.21 -0.98 -4.49
CA ALA A 52 -18.96 -0.86 -5.25
C ALA A 52 -18.29 0.53 -5.12
N ALA A 53 -19.05 1.59 -4.81
CA ALA A 53 -18.50 2.92 -4.61
C ALA A 53 -17.71 2.98 -3.29
N TYR A 54 -18.29 2.45 -2.22
CA TYR A 54 -17.60 2.33 -0.93
C TYR A 54 -16.35 1.46 -1.02
N GLN A 55 -16.45 0.28 -1.68
CA GLN A 55 -15.29 -0.59 -1.86
C GLN A 55 -14.16 0.11 -2.60
N ARG A 56 -14.45 0.83 -3.70
CA ARG A 56 -13.45 1.62 -4.44
C ARG A 56 -12.87 2.76 -3.60
N GLN A 57 -13.70 3.46 -2.85
CA GLN A 57 -13.23 4.53 -1.96
C GLN A 57 -12.23 4.01 -0.93
N VAL A 58 -12.53 2.87 -0.30
CA VAL A 58 -11.67 2.26 0.73
C VAL A 58 -10.37 1.73 0.13
N LEU A 59 -10.47 0.93 -0.93
CA LEU A 59 -9.31 0.28 -1.55
C LEU A 59 -8.45 1.25 -2.38
N GLY A 60 -9.06 2.27 -2.97
CA GLY A 60 -8.41 3.18 -3.92
C GLY A 60 -8.04 2.51 -5.24
N ASP A 61 -7.46 3.29 -6.14
CA ASP A 61 -7.00 2.84 -7.46
C ASP A 61 -5.48 2.61 -7.52
N ALA A 62 -4.76 2.97 -6.47
CA ALA A 62 -3.32 2.78 -6.34
C ALA A 62 -2.94 1.29 -6.25
N PRO A 63 -1.70 0.91 -6.61
CA PRO A 63 -1.16 -0.43 -6.37
C PRO A 63 -1.36 -0.89 -4.93
N ARG A 64 -1.50 -2.20 -4.72
CA ARG A 64 -1.84 -2.74 -3.40
C ARG A 64 -0.88 -3.80 -2.94
N ILE A 65 -0.58 -3.80 -1.63
CA ILE A 65 0.13 -4.89 -0.97
C ILE A 65 -0.77 -5.45 0.12
N ALA A 66 -0.99 -6.76 0.10
CA ALA A 66 -1.60 -7.46 1.21
C ALA A 66 -0.53 -8.06 2.13
N ILE A 67 -0.75 -7.94 3.45
CA ILE A 67 0.16 -8.38 4.50
C ILE A 67 -0.62 -9.31 5.42
N GLU A 68 -0.16 -10.59 5.52
CA GLU A 68 -0.89 -11.62 6.26
C GLU A 68 0.06 -12.70 6.79
N ALA A 69 -0.04 -13.06 8.05
CA ALA A 69 0.68 -14.19 8.64
C ALA A 69 0.04 -15.55 8.28
N ALA A 70 -0.42 -15.66 7.04
CA ALA A 70 -0.97 -16.87 6.42
C ALA A 70 -0.65 -16.86 4.92
N GLY A 71 -1.20 -17.81 4.18
CA GLY A 71 -1.05 -17.89 2.73
C GLY A 71 -1.92 -16.84 2.00
N ARG A 72 -1.59 -16.59 0.74
CA ARG A 72 -2.25 -15.62 -0.13
C ARG A 72 -3.75 -15.92 -0.42
N LEU A 73 -4.20 -17.11 -0.11
CA LEU A 73 -5.55 -17.58 -0.45
C LEU A 73 -6.65 -16.60 -0.03
N GLY A 74 -7.44 -16.18 -1.02
CA GLY A 74 -8.55 -15.24 -0.82
C GLY A 74 -8.18 -13.76 -0.93
N TRP A 75 -6.90 -13.36 -0.79
CA TRP A 75 -6.47 -11.98 -0.92
C TRP A 75 -6.55 -11.44 -2.35
N ASP A 76 -6.43 -12.29 -3.37
CA ASP A 76 -6.44 -11.89 -4.78
C ASP A 76 -7.67 -11.07 -5.19
N ARG A 77 -8.82 -11.30 -4.54
CA ARG A 77 -10.06 -10.54 -4.77
C ARG A 77 -9.95 -9.05 -4.44
N TRP A 78 -9.02 -8.69 -3.52
CA TRP A 78 -8.86 -7.33 -3.01
C TRP A 78 -7.61 -6.64 -3.56
N MET A 79 -6.67 -7.40 -4.08
CA MET A 79 -5.34 -6.91 -4.43
C MET A 79 -5.30 -6.19 -5.79
N GLY A 80 -6.01 -6.68 -6.79
CA GLY A 80 -5.95 -6.11 -8.15
C GLY A 80 -4.72 -6.58 -8.96
N PRO A 81 -4.55 -6.09 -10.21
CA PRO A 81 -3.50 -6.55 -11.10
C PRO A 81 -2.10 -6.10 -10.66
N ASP A 82 -1.95 -4.82 -10.27
CA ASP A 82 -0.68 -4.27 -9.80
C ASP A 82 -0.61 -4.44 -8.29
N SER A 83 -0.07 -5.57 -7.85
CA SER A 83 -0.09 -5.94 -6.43
C SER A 83 1.06 -6.83 -6.03
N ALA A 84 1.38 -6.83 -4.72
CA ALA A 84 2.32 -7.73 -4.09
C ALA A 84 1.70 -8.33 -2.81
N PHE A 85 2.28 -9.42 -2.33
CA PHE A 85 1.82 -10.11 -1.13
C PHE A 85 3.00 -10.41 -0.22
N VAL A 86 2.94 -9.90 1.00
CA VAL A 86 3.90 -10.19 2.06
C VAL A 86 3.25 -11.14 3.05
N GLY A 87 3.63 -12.40 3.01
CA GLY A 87 3.02 -13.45 3.83
C GLY A 87 3.73 -14.79 3.69
N MET A 88 3.05 -15.84 4.10
CA MET A 88 3.63 -17.19 4.13
C MET A 88 3.47 -17.91 2.79
N THR A 89 4.51 -18.62 2.38
CA THR A 89 4.49 -19.48 1.18
C THR A 89 4.50 -20.96 1.49
N GLY A 90 4.51 -21.34 2.76
CA GLY A 90 4.60 -22.73 3.23
C GLY A 90 3.91 -22.92 4.58
N PHE A 91 4.30 -23.99 5.25
CA PHE A 91 3.76 -24.31 6.57
C PHE A 91 4.26 -23.34 7.65
N GLY A 92 3.42 -23.13 8.68
CA GLY A 92 3.78 -22.38 9.88
C GLY A 92 4.82 -23.10 10.74
N ALA A 93 5.30 -22.39 11.74
CA ALA A 93 6.20 -22.89 12.77
C ALA A 93 5.70 -22.47 14.16
N SER A 94 6.30 -23.00 15.21
CA SER A 94 6.01 -22.65 16.60
C SER A 94 7.22 -21.98 17.22
N ALA A 95 7.12 -20.69 17.52
CA ALA A 95 8.13 -19.89 18.21
C ALA A 95 7.47 -18.60 18.73
N PRO A 96 8.17 -17.74 19.49
CA PRO A 96 7.69 -16.40 19.81
C PRO A 96 7.32 -15.62 18.54
N ALA A 97 6.20 -14.88 18.58
CA ALA A 97 5.64 -14.21 17.40
C ALA A 97 6.66 -13.33 16.64
N GLY A 98 7.47 -12.54 17.37
CA GLY A 98 8.49 -11.70 16.75
C GLY A 98 9.59 -12.47 16.01
N ASP A 99 9.90 -13.69 16.45
CA ASP A 99 10.85 -14.56 15.76
C ASP A 99 10.22 -15.14 14.49
N LEU A 100 8.95 -15.52 14.54
CA LEU A 100 8.19 -16.01 13.39
C LEU A 100 8.03 -14.93 12.33
N TYR A 101 7.67 -13.72 12.72
CA TYR A 101 7.56 -12.60 11.78
C TYR A 101 8.87 -12.35 11.03
N ARG A 102 10.00 -12.34 11.76
CA ARG A 102 11.32 -12.21 11.13
C ARG A 102 11.67 -13.40 10.23
N HIS A 103 11.39 -14.62 10.70
CA HIS A 103 11.66 -15.85 9.95
C HIS A 103 10.91 -15.90 8.62
N PHE A 104 9.63 -15.54 8.62
CA PHE A 104 8.78 -15.52 7.42
C PHE A 104 8.90 -14.22 6.61
N GLY A 105 9.71 -13.26 7.06
CA GLY A 105 9.86 -11.99 6.37
C GLY A 105 8.62 -11.08 6.42
N ILE A 106 7.71 -11.31 7.36
CA ILE A 106 6.51 -10.47 7.53
C ILE A 106 6.90 -9.29 8.42
N THR A 107 7.60 -8.33 7.85
CA THR A 107 8.19 -7.19 8.56
C THR A 107 7.95 -5.89 7.82
N ALA A 108 7.96 -4.76 8.53
CA ALA A 108 7.83 -3.44 7.92
C ALA A 108 8.95 -3.18 6.89
N ASP A 109 10.18 -3.66 7.15
CA ASP A 109 11.30 -3.56 6.19
C ASP A 109 10.98 -4.23 4.86
N HIS A 110 10.46 -5.44 4.91
CA HIS A 110 10.09 -6.18 3.70
C HIS A 110 8.91 -5.54 2.98
N VAL A 111 7.89 -5.06 3.70
CA VAL A 111 6.76 -4.33 3.10
C VAL A 111 7.24 -3.06 2.38
N VAL A 112 8.16 -2.30 2.97
CA VAL A 112 8.77 -1.13 2.33
C VAL A 112 9.52 -1.52 1.07
N ALA A 113 10.34 -2.57 1.11
CA ALA A 113 11.08 -3.05 -0.05
C ALA A 113 10.16 -3.49 -1.20
N GLU A 114 9.10 -4.25 -0.90
CA GLU A 114 8.08 -4.67 -1.88
C GLU A 114 7.30 -3.47 -2.44
N ALA A 115 6.99 -2.46 -1.61
CA ALA A 115 6.31 -1.25 -2.07
C ALA A 115 7.15 -0.48 -3.10
N LEU A 116 8.44 -0.30 -2.83
CA LEU A 116 9.37 0.37 -3.74
C LEU A 116 9.51 -0.39 -5.05
N GLU A 117 9.60 -1.73 -5.00
CA GLU A 117 9.68 -2.57 -6.18
C GLU A 117 8.39 -2.53 -7.00
N LEU A 118 7.23 -2.59 -6.34
CA LEU A 118 5.92 -2.53 -6.98
C LEU A 118 5.71 -1.19 -7.70
N LEU A 119 6.02 -0.08 -7.04
CA LEU A 119 5.88 1.26 -7.61
C LEU A 119 6.83 1.51 -8.78
N ARG A 120 8.06 0.95 -8.74
CA ARG A 120 8.98 1.01 -9.90
C ARG A 120 8.43 0.26 -11.10
N ARG A 121 7.78 -0.88 -10.90
CA ARG A 121 7.14 -1.66 -11.99
C ARG A 121 5.91 -0.98 -12.55
N ALA A 122 5.11 -0.34 -11.70
CA ALA A 122 3.89 0.35 -12.11
C ALA A 122 4.18 1.68 -12.86
N CYS A 123 5.32 2.33 -12.58
CA CYS A 123 5.74 3.58 -13.23
C CYS A 123 7.19 3.48 -13.75
N PRO A 124 7.43 2.77 -14.87
CA PRO A 124 8.79 2.54 -15.39
C PRO A 124 9.53 3.81 -15.86
N GLU A 125 8.82 4.92 -16.06
CA GLU A 125 9.39 6.21 -16.53
C GLU A 125 9.63 7.23 -15.39
N THR A 126 9.41 6.87 -14.13
CA THR A 126 9.66 7.79 -13.00
C THR A 126 11.14 7.78 -12.64
N PRO A 127 11.88 8.93 -12.69
CA PRO A 127 13.25 9.00 -12.20
C PRO A 127 13.31 8.61 -10.72
N PRO A 128 14.48 8.17 -10.20
CA PRO A 128 14.60 7.64 -8.85
C PRO A 128 13.96 8.58 -7.83
N ILE A 129 13.14 8.01 -6.96
CA ILE A 129 12.40 8.68 -5.90
C ILE A 129 13.42 9.40 -5.01
N GLY A 130 13.38 10.69 -4.96
CA GLY A 130 14.38 11.58 -4.34
C GLY A 130 14.68 12.84 -5.17
N ALA A 131 14.34 12.83 -6.48
CA ALA A 131 14.52 13.96 -7.38
C ALA A 131 13.27 14.82 -7.62
N ARG A 132 12.19 14.62 -6.86
CA ARG A 132 11.00 15.48 -6.95
C ARG A 132 11.26 16.83 -6.29
N THR A 133 12.04 17.66 -6.97
CA THR A 133 12.03 19.11 -6.75
C THR A 133 10.70 19.63 -7.28
N GLY A 134 9.91 20.23 -6.40
CA GLY A 134 8.65 20.96 -6.59
C GLY A 134 7.96 20.89 -7.95
N LYS A 135 6.70 20.45 -8.00
CA LYS A 135 5.82 20.61 -9.17
C LYS A 135 5.88 22.07 -9.63
N PRO A 136 6.08 22.34 -10.93
CA PRO A 136 5.89 23.70 -11.44
C PRO A 136 4.40 24.05 -11.27
N VAL A 137 4.14 25.15 -10.55
CA VAL A 137 2.81 25.73 -10.45
C VAL A 137 2.43 26.18 -11.86
N ALA A 138 1.43 25.54 -12.46
CA ALA A 138 0.87 25.97 -13.74
C ALA A 138 0.32 27.39 -13.55
N HIS A 139 0.98 28.37 -14.13
CA HIS A 139 0.46 29.71 -14.30
C HIS A 139 -0.73 29.63 -15.26
N ILE A 140 -1.92 29.81 -14.71
CA ILE A 140 -3.13 30.10 -15.51
C ILE A 140 -2.95 31.50 -16.04
N VAL A 141 -2.53 31.61 -17.30
CA VAL A 141 -2.60 32.85 -18.05
C VAL A 141 -4.08 33.10 -18.33
N ARG A 142 -4.65 34.07 -17.62
CA ARG A 142 -5.94 34.65 -18.01
C ARG A 142 -5.68 35.52 -19.24
N SER A 143 -6.14 35.08 -20.38
CA SER A 143 -6.30 35.92 -21.56
C SER A 143 -7.44 36.88 -21.27
N SER A 144 -7.08 38.14 -21.07
CA SER A 144 -7.99 39.29 -21.22
C SER A 144 -8.19 39.51 -22.71
N GLU A 145 -9.35 39.22 -23.27
CA GLU A 145 -9.81 39.80 -24.51
C GLU A 145 -10.84 40.87 -24.18
N GLU A 146 -10.40 42.11 -24.38
CA GLU A 146 -11.27 43.25 -24.59
C GLU A 146 -11.74 43.24 -26.04
N ALA A 147 -13.04 43.43 -26.24
CA ALA A 147 -13.66 44.35 -27.21
C ALA A 147 -15.16 44.27 -27.07
#